data_1149930435b8344c5032dcdc279934db
#
_entry.id   1149930435b8344c5032dcdc279934db
#
_cell.length_a   1.000
_cell.length_b   1.000
_cell.length_c   1.000
_cell.angle_alpha   90.00
_cell.angle_beta   90.00
_cell.angle_gamma   90.00
#
_symmetry.space_group_name_H-M   'P 1'
#
loop_
_entity.id
_entity.type
_entity.pdbx_description
1 polymer ?
#
loop_
_entity_poly.entity_id
_entity_poly.type
_entity_poly.pdbx_seq_one_letter_code
_entity_poly.pdbx_strand_id
1 'polypeptide(L)'
;MELFIAGGVGEHGRNCFLVQGETIRFLVDCGKMADTPEAPYPHLTREQISGLDAVFLTHSHADHTGALPWLYENGFQGTVIAAAETLSQLPFAVRENCVLQELCPNGAGQFQNLFIQWGRSGHCTGSVWYHFAENGKSVFFSGDYTEDTQVYVCDPIRNQHADLAVLDCAYGLDETSYEVSCDQLVQKTEELLSVHRLLLFPVPKYGRGLEILSLFSDRLTDASYYADELFSQNLAEQNVGGFWYRPVKINAPVCPYNGQTQGIIFVSDPQLRSKAAQSAAEQVLSLGGMAVMTGTLEKGSYSENLSQQGKMEMLRYPVHLNHAQFERLKEQNAFQRTVPYHSKAFSAEREILF
;
A
#
# COMPACT_ATOMS: atom_id res chain seq x y z
N MET A 1 -20.56 5.86 17.98
CA MET A 1 -19.51 6.28 17.01
C MET A 1 -20.13 6.55 15.64
N GLU A 2 -19.49 7.41 14.84
CA GLU A 2 -19.90 7.72 13.49
C GLU A 2 -18.69 7.69 12.58
N LEU A 3 -18.83 7.15 11.37
CA LEU A 3 -17.82 7.18 10.33
C LEU A 3 -18.25 8.14 9.22
N PHE A 4 -17.40 9.11 8.89
CA PHE A 4 -17.51 9.93 7.67
C PHE A 4 -16.44 9.50 6.67
N ILE A 5 -16.86 9.05 5.48
CA ILE A 5 -15.99 8.63 4.39
C ILE A 5 -15.56 9.88 3.60
N ALA A 6 -14.37 10.36 3.87
CA ALA A 6 -13.80 11.53 3.19
C ALA A 6 -13.14 11.18 1.86
N GLY A 7 -12.88 9.89 1.61
CA GLY A 7 -12.35 9.33 0.38
C GLY A 7 -12.09 7.83 0.49
N GLY A 8 -11.72 7.17 -0.61
CA GLY A 8 -11.36 5.77 -0.68
C GLY A 8 -12.49 4.78 -0.98
N VAL A 9 -13.75 5.20 -0.97
CA VAL A 9 -14.90 4.35 -1.35
C VAL A 9 -15.52 4.86 -2.65
N GLY A 10 -15.75 3.98 -3.60
CA GLY A 10 -16.21 4.35 -4.94
C GLY A 10 -15.11 4.96 -5.81
N GLU A 11 -13.87 4.89 -5.35
CA GLU A 11 -12.69 5.43 -6.01
C GLU A 11 -11.45 4.63 -5.62
N HIS A 12 -10.35 4.84 -6.35
CA HIS A 12 -9.05 4.26 -6.03
C HIS A 12 -8.08 5.39 -5.70
N GLY A 13 -7.68 5.47 -4.43
CA GLY A 13 -6.82 6.54 -3.89
C GLY A 13 -7.53 7.45 -2.89
N ARG A 14 -6.80 8.45 -2.35
CA ARG A 14 -7.17 9.39 -1.27
C ARG A 14 -7.93 8.73 -0.10
N ASN A 15 -7.45 7.58 0.37
CA ASN A 15 -8.04 6.86 1.47
C ASN A 15 -8.05 7.75 2.72
N CYS A 16 -9.24 8.04 3.25
CA CYS A 16 -9.39 8.94 4.38
C CYS A 16 -10.75 8.74 5.07
N PHE A 17 -10.70 8.34 6.32
CA PHE A 17 -11.86 7.94 7.10
C PHE A 17 -11.88 8.71 8.40
N LEU A 18 -12.86 9.61 8.58
CA LEU A 18 -13.04 10.36 9.81
C LEU A 18 -13.95 9.59 10.76
N VAL A 19 -13.44 9.21 11.91
CA VAL A 19 -14.21 8.60 12.99
C VAL A 19 -14.50 9.64 14.07
N GLN A 20 -15.77 9.84 14.36
CA GLN A 20 -16.25 10.64 15.45
C GLN A 20 -16.70 9.73 16.59
N GLY A 21 -15.86 9.62 17.61
CA GLY A 21 -16.19 8.98 18.87
C GLY A 21 -16.99 9.89 19.80
N GLU A 22 -17.21 9.46 21.03
CA GLU A 22 -17.84 10.26 22.06
C GLU A 22 -16.89 11.34 22.62
N THR A 23 -15.62 10.96 22.83
CA THR A 23 -14.61 11.84 23.43
C THR A 23 -13.43 12.15 22.52
N ILE A 24 -13.28 11.45 21.38
CA ILE A 24 -12.17 11.60 20.49
C ILE A 24 -12.64 11.67 19.03
N ARG A 25 -11.96 12.49 18.23
CA ARG A 25 -12.15 12.60 16.77
C ARG A 25 -10.84 12.30 16.06
N PHE A 26 -10.81 11.31 15.19
CA PHE A 26 -9.57 10.92 14.52
C PHE A 26 -9.79 10.52 13.06
N LEU A 27 -8.71 10.59 12.29
CA LEU A 27 -8.66 10.01 10.95
C LEU A 27 -7.96 8.64 10.98
N VAL A 28 -8.41 7.76 10.11
CA VAL A 28 -7.59 6.64 9.63
C VAL A 28 -7.22 6.96 8.19
N ASP A 29 -5.92 7.10 7.97
CA ASP A 29 -5.29 7.59 6.74
C ASP A 29 -5.68 9.03 6.32
N CYS A 30 -4.85 9.62 5.49
CA CYS A 30 -5.06 10.93 4.88
C CYS A 30 -4.37 10.95 3.51
N GLY A 31 -4.96 10.23 2.57
CA GLY A 31 -4.40 9.98 1.26
C GLY A 31 -4.63 11.10 0.26
N LYS A 32 -3.86 11.05 -0.83
CA LYS A 32 -3.96 11.96 -1.96
C LYS A 32 -4.31 11.19 -3.23
N MET A 33 -5.32 11.66 -3.97
CA MET A 33 -5.66 11.14 -5.28
C MET A 33 -4.65 11.61 -6.32
N ALA A 34 -4.15 10.68 -7.13
CA ALA A 34 -3.23 11.01 -8.21
C ALA A 34 -3.96 11.34 -9.53
N ASP A 35 -5.08 10.67 -9.79
CA ASP A 35 -5.81 10.74 -11.07
C ASP A 35 -6.69 11.98 -11.26
N THR A 36 -6.92 12.75 -10.20
CA THR A 36 -7.75 13.97 -10.21
C THR A 36 -6.97 15.15 -9.64
N PRO A 37 -6.01 15.71 -10.39
CA PRO A 37 -5.15 16.79 -9.90
C PRO A 37 -5.92 18.07 -9.54
N GLU A 38 -7.12 18.28 -10.08
CA GLU A 38 -8.03 19.36 -9.75
C GLU A 38 -8.70 19.22 -8.37
N ALA A 39 -8.82 17.99 -7.86
CA ALA A 39 -9.43 17.69 -6.56
C ALA A 39 -8.72 16.53 -5.86
N PRO A 40 -7.41 16.66 -5.53
CA PRO A 40 -6.61 15.52 -5.10
C PRO A 40 -6.80 15.17 -3.61
N TYR A 41 -7.42 16.05 -2.82
CA TYR A 41 -7.48 15.94 -1.36
C TYR A 41 -8.78 15.30 -0.88
N PRO A 42 -8.81 14.74 0.35
CA PRO A 42 -10.02 14.24 0.98
C PRO A 42 -11.10 15.32 1.15
N HIS A 43 -12.35 14.88 1.16
CA HIS A 43 -13.52 15.76 1.32
C HIS A 43 -13.77 16.10 2.80
N LEU A 44 -12.87 16.90 3.39
CA LEU A 44 -12.97 17.37 4.78
C LEU A 44 -13.15 18.89 4.80
N THR A 45 -13.98 19.38 5.72
CA THR A 45 -14.08 20.80 6.03
C THR A 45 -12.96 21.24 6.98
N ARG A 46 -12.66 22.54 7.02
CA ARG A 46 -11.68 23.10 7.98
C ARG A 46 -12.09 22.86 9.43
N GLU A 47 -13.38 22.87 9.73
CA GLU A 47 -13.90 22.60 11.07
C GLU A 47 -13.65 21.13 11.47
N GLN A 48 -13.89 20.18 10.55
CA GLN A 48 -13.55 18.78 10.79
C GLN A 48 -12.06 18.60 11.04
N ILE A 49 -11.20 19.24 10.23
CA ILE A 49 -9.74 19.16 10.34
C ILE A 49 -9.23 19.74 11.65
N SER A 50 -9.67 20.96 12.02
CA SER A 50 -9.20 21.62 13.25
C SER A 50 -9.69 20.95 14.53
N GLY A 51 -10.73 20.14 14.46
CA GLY A 51 -11.25 19.36 15.57
C GLY A 51 -10.68 17.95 15.71
N LEU A 52 -9.66 17.59 14.92
CA LEU A 52 -9.03 16.27 15.00
C LEU A 52 -8.03 16.19 16.16
N ASP A 53 -8.12 15.13 16.95
CA ASP A 53 -7.17 14.80 18.00
C ASP A 53 -5.99 13.99 17.44
N ALA A 54 -6.24 13.11 16.45
CA ALA A 54 -5.22 12.22 15.89
C ALA A 54 -5.46 11.87 14.42
N VAL A 55 -4.38 11.41 13.78
CA VAL A 55 -4.40 10.68 12.50
C VAL A 55 -3.65 9.37 12.70
N PHE A 56 -4.32 8.25 12.51
CA PHE A 56 -3.71 6.92 12.49
C PHE A 56 -3.39 6.54 11.05
N LEU A 57 -2.13 6.23 10.76
CA LEU A 57 -1.71 5.80 9.42
C LEU A 57 -1.57 4.29 9.38
N THR A 58 -2.16 3.69 8.35
CA THR A 58 -2.02 2.25 8.12
C THR A 58 -0.67 1.90 7.50
N HIS A 59 -0.17 2.70 6.56
CA HIS A 59 1.15 2.55 5.92
C HIS A 59 1.55 3.83 5.16
N SER A 60 2.72 3.81 4.50
CA SER A 60 3.37 5.02 3.97
C SER A 60 3.00 5.42 2.54
N HIS A 61 2.20 4.65 1.81
CA HIS A 61 1.86 4.96 0.41
C HIS A 61 1.10 6.29 0.28
N ALA A 62 1.27 6.98 -0.85
CA ALA A 62 0.79 8.33 -1.05
C ALA A 62 -0.75 8.46 -1.03
N ASP A 63 -1.46 7.43 -1.45
CA ASP A 63 -2.93 7.35 -1.39
C ASP A 63 -3.47 7.09 0.02
N HIS A 64 -2.59 6.90 1.02
CA HIS A 64 -2.88 6.81 2.45
C HIS A 64 -2.30 7.97 3.27
N THR A 65 -1.24 8.64 2.79
CA THR A 65 -0.52 9.66 3.58
C THR A 65 -0.32 10.98 2.86
N GLY A 66 -0.46 11.02 1.54
CA GLY A 66 0.00 12.13 0.70
C GLY A 66 -0.73 13.45 0.90
N ALA A 67 -1.86 13.47 1.64
CA ALA A 67 -2.57 14.70 1.99
C ALA A 67 -2.24 15.22 3.40
N LEU A 68 -1.34 14.60 4.17
CA LEU A 68 -0.93 15.12 5.48
C LEU A 68 -0.39 16.56 5.46
N PRO A 69 0.47 16.97 4.50
CA PRO A 69 0.90 18.36 4.42
C PRO A 69 -0.28 19.33 4.24
N TRP A 70 -1.23 18.98 3.37
CA TRP A 70 -2.47 19.75 3.19
C TRP A 70 -3.32 19.78 4.45
N LEU A 71 -3.38 18.70 5.23
CA LEU A 71 -4.11 18.64 6.50
C LEU A 71 -3.55 19.68 7.49
N TYR A 72 -2.20 19.77 7.61
CA TYR A 72 -1.54 20.79 8.43
C TYR A 72 -1.81 22.22 7.97
N GLU A 73 -1.83 22.47 6.66
CA GLU A 73 -2.14 23.78 6.08
C GLU A 73 -3.59 24.20 6.37
N ASN A 74 -4.49 23.23 6.58
CA ASN A 74 -5.90 23.46 6.88
C ASN A 74 -6.24 23.41 8.38
N GLY A 75 -5.23 23.36 9.27
CA GLY A 75 -5.42 23.61 10.70
C GLY A 75 -5.30 22.40 11.61
N PHE A 76 -4.87 21.24 11.11
CA PHE A 76 -4.58 20.07 11.95
C PHE A 76 -3.41 20.35 12.92
N GLN A 77 -3.63 20.09 14.21
CA GLN A 77 -2.65 20.26 15.29
C GLN A 77 -2.53 19.02 16.19
N GLY A 78 -3.26 17.94 15.87
CA GLY A 78 -3.23 16.71 16.64
C GLY A 78 -2.01 15.86 16.37
N THR A 79 -2.02 14.65 16.92
CA THR A 79 -0.91 13.68 16.85
C THR A 79 -1.06 12.74 15.67
N VAL A 80 0.01 12.51 14.91
CA VAL A 80 0.08 11.43 13.89
C VAL A 80 0.62 10.17 14.56
N ILE A 81 -0.13 9.07 14.48
CA ILE A 81 0.20 7.77 15.09
C ILE A 81 0.40 6.76 13.98
N ALA A 82 1.57 6.15 13.93
CA ALA A 82 1.91 5.13 12.95
C ALA A 82 3.06 4.25 13.44
N ALA A 83 3.32 3.14 12.73
CA ALA A 83 4.52 2.36 12.94
C ALA A 83 5.77 3.23 12.70
N ALA A 84 6.86 2.95 13.44
CA ALA A 84 8.12 3.68 13.30
C ALA A 84 8.63 3.68 11.85
N GLU A 85 8.50 2.54 11.17
CA GLU A 85 8.87 2.36 9.78
C GLU A 85 8.01 3.24 8.86
N THR A 86 6.69 3.26 9.06
CA THR A 86 5.79 4.14 8.31
C THR A 86 6.20 5.60 8.47
N LEU A 87 6.45 6.07 9.69
CA LEU A 87 6.90 7.45 9.94
C LEU A 87 8.22 7.77 9.23
N SER A 88 9.19 6.84 9.26
CA SER A 88 10.50 7.03 8.62
C SER A 88 10.46 7.06 7.09
N GLN A 89 9.46 6.44 6.50
CA GLN A 89 9.25 6.34 5.05
C GLN A 89 8.56 7.57 4.45
N LEU A 90 7.96 8.43 5.27
CA LEU A 90 7.24 9.62 4.77
C LEU A 90 8.20 10.61 4.10
N PRO A 91 7.84 11.18 2.94
CA PRO A 91 8.70 12.12 2.21
C PRO A 91 8.63 13.55 2.76
N PHE A 92 8.00 13.75 3.91
CA PHE A 92 7.82 15.05 4.57
C PHE A 92 7.89 14.89 6.10
N ALA A 93 8.19 15.99 6.78
CA ALA A 93 8.24 16.00 8.24
C ALA A 93 6.84 15.96 8.87
N VAL A 94 6.68 15.12 9.89
CA VAL A 94 5.50 15.08 10.76
C VAL A 94 5.77 15.96 11.99
N ARG A 95 4.82 16.86 12.33
CA ARG A 95 5.01 17.84 13.41
C ARG A 95 4.98 17.19 14.78
N GLU A 96 3.83 16.57 15.11
CA GLU A 96 3.61 15.82 16.35
C GLU A 96 3.35 14.38 15.99
N ASN A 97 4.12 13.45 16.53
CA ASN A 97 3.94 12.03 16.24
C ASN A 97 4.10 11.16 17.47
N CYS A 98 3.50 9.98 17.40
CA CYS A 98 3.62 8.93 18.39
C CYS A 98 3.86 7.59 17.67
N VAL A 99 4.88 6.88 18.08
CA VAL A 99 5.21 5.57 17.51
C VAL A 99 4.23 4.52 18.02
N LEU A 100 3.56 3.83 17.11
CA LEU A 100 2.54 2.83 17.44
C LEU A 100 3.07 1.70 18.32
N GLN A 101 4.28 1.20 18.04
CA GLN A 101 4.90 0.12 18.82
C GLN A 101 5.21 0.55 20.27
N GLU A 102 5.45 1.84 20.50
CA GLU A 102 5.65 2.39 21.84
C GLU A 102 4.33 2.62 22.56
N LEU A 103 3.31 3.10 21.86
CA LEU A 103 1.96 3.31 22.38
C LEU A 103 1.27 1.97 22.70
N CYS A 104 1.48 0.97 21.85
CA CYS A 104 0.81 -0.34 21.89
C CYS A 104 1.84 -1.48 21.77
N PRO A 105 2.76 -1.67 22.76
CA PRO A 105 3.94 -2.53 22.62
C PRO A 105 3.63 -4.02 22.42
N ASN A 106 2.47 -4.48 22.85
CA ASN A 106 2.03 -5.88 22.72
C ASN A 106 0.83 -6.02 21.77
N GLY A 107 0.76 -5.18 20.75
CA GLY A 107 -0.35 -5.17 19.77
C GLY A 107 -1.63 -4.51 20.30
N ALA A 108 -1.64 -4.01 21.54
CA ALA A 108 -2.78 -3.29 22.09
C ALA A 108 -2.31 -2.19 23.05
N GLY A 109 -3.09 -1.11 23.13
CA GLY A 109 -2.82 0.03 23.99
C GLY A 109 -3.98 1.02 24.00
N GLN A 110 -3.69 2.25 24.38
CA GLN A 110 -4.70 3.29 24.51
C GLN A 110 -4.12 4.65 24.15
N PHE A 111 -4.87 5.43 23.39
CA PHE A 111 -4.60 6.86 23.14
C PHE A 111 -5.80 7.66 23.66
N GLN A 112 -5.59 8.49 24.70
CA GLN A 112 -6.69 9.11 25.45
C GLN A 112 -7.69 8.05 25.95
N ASN A 113 -8.97 8.11 25.55
CA ASN A 113 -10.01 7.13 25.91
C ASN A 113 -10.24 6.07 24.83
N LEU A 114 -9.49 6.13 23.72
CA LEU A 114 -9.59 5.19 22.61
C LEU A 114 -8.71 3.98 22.85
N PHE A 115 -9.33 2.79 23.00
CA PHE A 115 -8.60 1.53 22.96
C PHE A 115 -8.17 1.22 21.52
N ILE A 116 -6.94 0.76 21.36
CA ILE A 116 -6.34 0.45 20.08
C ILE A 116 -5.79 -0.97 20.13
N GLN A 117 -6.17 -1.79 19.16
CA GLN A 117 -5.48 -3.04 18.83
C GLN A 117 -4.99 -2.93 17.41
N TRP A 118 -3.83 -3.53 17.10
CA TRP A 118 -3.24 -3.53 15.77
C TRP A 118 -2.47 -4.81 15.48
N GLY A 119 -2.23 -5.07 14.22
CA GLY A 119 -1.36 -6.13 13.72
C GLY A 119 -0.84 -5.78 12.33
N ARG A 120 0.16 -6.54 11.85
CA ARG A 120 0.78 -6.33 10.53
C ARG A 120 -0.16 -6.77 9.43
N SER A 121 -0.28 -5.99 8.37
CA SER A 121 -1.23 -6.26 7.28
C SER A 121 -0.65 -7.05 6.10
N GLY A 122 0.67 -7.30 6.08
CA GLY A 122 1.32 -8.09 5.04
C GLY A 122 1.60 -7.34 3.72
N HIS A 123 1.22 -6.06 3.62
CA HIS A 123 1.31 -5.30 2.38
C HIS A 123 2.71 -4.70 2.14
N CYS A 124 3.34 -4.14 3.15
CA CYS A 124 4.71 -3.60 3.10
C CYS A 124 5.30 -3.44 4.50
N THR A 125 6.57 -3.01 4.59
CA THR A 125 7.21 -2.68 5.87
C THR A 125 6.49 -1.53 6.55
N GLY A 126 6.05 -1.74 7.79
CA GLY A 126 5.31 -0.75 8.58
C GLY A 126 3.79 -0.78 8.37
N SER A 127 3.27 -1.63 7.47
CA SER A 127 1.83 -1.69 7.19
C SER A 127 1.05 -2.45 8.26
N VAL A 128 -0.07 -1.87 8.71
CA VAL A 128 -0.86 -2.38 9.83
C VAL A 128 -2.36 -2.30 9.55
N TRP A 129 -3.11 -3.20 10.22
CA TRP A 129 -4.54 -3.07 10.43
C TRP A 129 -4.81 -2.54 11.84
N TYR A 130 -5.98 -1.91 12.03
CA TYR A 130 -6.39 -1.35 13.32
C TYR A 130 -7.77 -1.83 13.75
N HIS A 131 -7.93 -2.01 15.05
CA HIS A 131 -9.22 -2.14 15.71
C HIS A 131 -9.31 -1.09 16.82
N PHE A 132 -10.29 -0.20 16.73
CA PHE A 132 -10.52 0.87 17.68
C PHE A 132 -11.80 0.62 18.45
N ALA A 133 -11.79 0.90 19.78
CA ALA A 133 -12.98 0.79 20.61
C ALA A 133 -13.05 1.95 21.63
N GLU A 134 -14.26 2.49 21.81
CA GLU A 134 -14.59 3.50 22.81
C GLU A 134 -16.00 3.26 23.31
N ASN A 135 -16.19 3.20 24.64
CA ASN A 135 -17.51 3.12 25.30
C ASN A 135 -18.44 2.02 24.73
N GLY A 136 -17.87 0.83 24.44
CA GLY A 136 -18.62 -0.32 23.95
C GLY A 136 -18.97 -0.29 22.46
N LYS A 137 -18.51 0.72 21.71
CA LYS A 137 -18.58 0.80 20.26
C LYS A 137 -17.22 0.56 19.64
N SER A 138 -17.18 -0.05 18.46
CA SER A 138 -15.91 -0.41 17.83
C SER A 138 -15.93 -0.31 16.31
N VAL A 139 -14.77 0.05 15.74
CA VAL A 139 -14.53 0.12 14.31
C VAL A 139 -13.22 -0.56 13.94
N PHE A 140 -13.24 -1.31 12.85
CA PHE A 140 -12.08 -2.04 12.33
C PHE A 140 -11.66 -1.48 10.97
N PHE A 141 -10.33 -1.37 10.74
CA PHE A 141 -9.74 -0.98 9.45
C PHE A 141 -8.66 -1.99 9.07
N SER A 142 -8.81 -2.65 7.95
CA SER A 142 -7.79 -3.61 7.47
C SER A 142 -6.50 -2.93 7.01
N GLY A 143 -6.54 -1.65 6.66
CA GLY A 143 -5.51 -1.08 5.79
C GLY A 143 -5.43 -1.89 4.50
N ASP A 144 -4.44 -1.62 3.66
CA ASP A 144 -4.12 -2.50 2.53
C ASP A 144 -3.62 -3.83 3.09
N TYR A 145 -4.31 -4.92 2.74
CA TYR A 145 -4.17 -6.18 3.44
C TYR A 145 -4.00 -7.35 2.49
N THR A 146 -3.04 -8.22 2.80
CA THR A 146 -2.89 -9.52 2.16
C THR A 146 -2.27 -10.55 3.10
N GLU A 147 -2.78 -11.79 3.06
CA GLU A 147 -2.13 -12.95 3.69
C GLU A 147 -1.22 -13.69 2.71
N ASP A 148 -1.42 -13.46 1.40
CA ASP A 148 -0.65 -14.02 0.31
C ASP A 148 0.63 -13.19 0.09
N THR A 149 1.54 -13.28 1.04
CA THR A 149 2.84 -12.60 1.02
C THR A 149 3.95 -13.60 1.30
N GLN A 150 5.04 -13.53 0.55
CA GLN A 150 6.24 -14.35 0.75
C GLN A 150 7.27 -13.61 1.61
N VAL A 151 7.31 -12.30 1.53
CA VAL A 151 8.35 -11.44 2.13
C VAL A 151 7.91 -10.84 3.46
N TYR A 152 6.68 -10.33 3.54
CA TYR A 152 6.21 -9.60 4.70
C TYR A 152 5.45 -10.50 5.68
N VAL A 153 5.55 -10.18 6.96
CA VAL A 153 4.72 -10.84 7.97
C VAL A 153 3.33 -10.23 7.95
N CYS A 154 2.32 -11.10 7.93
CA CYS A 154 0.93 -10.74 8.16
C CYS A 154 0.46 -11.36 9.48
N ASP A 155 -0.22 -10.58 10.31
CA ASP A 155 -0.97 -11.05 11.47
C ASP A 155 -2.42 -11.25 11.03
N PRO A 156 -2.88 -12.51 10.82
CA PRO A 156 -4.16 -12.77 10.21
C PRO A 156 -5.34 -12.17 11.01
N ILE A 157 -6.24 -11.48 10.31
CA ILE A 157 -7.46 -10.92 10.89
C ILE A 157 -8.44 -12.07 11.12
N ARG A 158 -8.55 -12.53 12.37
CA ARG A 158 -9.40 -13.65 12.78
C ARG A 158 -10.13 -13.35 14.08
N ASN A 159 -11.39 -13.80 14.15
CA ASN A 159 -12.24 -13.68 15.33
C ASN A 159 -12.33 -12.23 15.87
N GLN A 160 -12.24 -11.24 15.00
CA GLN A 160 -12.46 -9.85 15.36
C GLN A 160 -13.95 -9.56 15.42
N HIS A 161 -14.33 -8.71 16.38
CA HIS A 161 -15.71 -8.25 16.57
C HIS A 161 -15.72 -6.73 16.44
N ALA A 162 -16.50 -6.19 15.53
CA ALA A 162 -16.67 -4.74 15.41
C ALA A 162 -18.09 -4.39 14.94
N ASP A 163 -18.59 -3.23 15.38
CA ASP A 163 -19.87 -2.70 14.90
C ASP A 163 -19.75 -2.32 13.42
N LEU A 164 -18.59 -1.82 13.00
CA LEU A 164 -18.29 -1.47 11.62
C LEU A 164 -16.87 -1.90 11.25
N ALA A 165 -16.69 -2.43 10.03
CA ALA A 165 -15.37 -2.72 9.46
C ALA A 165 -15.22 -2.07 8.09
N VAL A 166 -14.09 -1.39 7.87
CA VAL A 166 -13.64 -0.85 6.59
C VAL A 166 -12.53 -1.77 6.08
N LEU A 167 -12.79 -2.47 4.97
CA LEU A 167 -11.96 -3.58 4.52
C LEU A 167 -11.44 -3.34 3.10
N ASP A 168 -10.16 -3.68 2.88
CA ASP A 168 -9.53 -3.63 1.56
C ASP A 168 -10.29 -4.49 0.55
N CYS A 169 -10.57 -3.91 -0.60
CA CYS A 169 -11.18 -4.57 -1.74
C CYS A 169 -10.70 -3.93 -3.07
N ALA A 170 -9.39 -3.64 -3.15
CA ALA A 170 -8.80 -2.90 -4.26
C ALA A 170 -9.02 -3.55 -5.63
N TYR A 171 -9.14 -4.88 -5.67
CA TYR A 171 -9.42 -5.60 -6.92
C TYR A 171 -10.91 -5.71 -7.25
N GLY A 172 -11.79 -5.10 -6.44
CA GLY A 172 -13.23 -5.03 -6.71
C GLY A 172 -13.87 -6.41 -6.76
N LEU A 173 -14.48 -6.75 -7.89
CA LEU A 173 -15.16 -8.03 -8.10
C LEU A 173 -14.28 -9.11 -8.75
N ASP A 174 -12.98 -8.86 -8.90
CA ASP A 174 -12.04 -9.85 -9.45
C ASP A 174 -11.83 -11.00 -8.45
N GLU A 175 -11.97 -12.24 -8.92
CA GLU A 175 -11.80 -13.46 -8.13
C GLU A 175 -10.52 -14.24 -8.49
N THR A 176 -9.66 -13.67 -9.35
CA THR A 176 -8.40 -14.31 -9.76
C THR A 176 -7.55 -14.61 -8.54
N SER A 177 -7.15 -15.87 -8.35
CA SER A 177 -6.36 -16.25 -7.19
C SER A 177 -4.93 -15.71 -7.27
N TYR A 178 -4.26 -15.68 -6.10
CA TYR A 178 -2.86 -15.28 -5.98
C TYR A 178 -1.97 -16.13 -6.89
N GLU A 179 -2.14 -17.47 -6.85
CA GLU A 179 -1.33 -18.40 -7.61
C GLU A 179 -1.50 -18.18 -9.11
N VAL A 180 -2.74 -18.04 -9.59
CA VAL A 180 -3.02 -17.78 -11.01
C VAL A 180 -2.39 -16.46 -11.46
N SER A 181 -2.48 -15.42 -10.66
CA SER A 181 -1.86 -14.11 -10.97
C SER A 181 -0.33 -14.21 -11.01
N CYS A 182 0.28 -14.93 -10.07
CA CYS A 182 1.72 -15.17 -10.05
C CYS A 182 2.19 -16.01 -11.26
N ASP A 183 1.46 -17.08 -11.61
CA ASP A 183 1.77 -17.90 -12.78
C ASP A 183 1.70 -17.09 -14.08
N GLN A 184 0.66 -16.25 -14.24
CA GLN A 184 0.52 -15.35 -15.39
C GLN A 184 1.66 -14.32 -15.46
N LEU A 185 2.05 -13.74 -14.31
CA LEU A 185 3.17 -12.80 -14.25
C LEU A 185 4.48 -13.45 -14.66
N VAL A 186 4.80 -14.64 -14.14
CA VAL A 186 6.02 -15.38 -14.47
C VAL A 186 6.04 -15.75 -15.96
N GLN A 187 4.99 -16.43 -16.44
CA GLN A 187 4.88 -16.84 -17.84
C GLN A 187 5.05 -15.66 -18.79
N LYS A 188 4.35 -14.56 -18.53
CA LYS A 188 4.43 -13.38 -19.39
C LYS A 188 5.80 -12.71 -19.35
N THR A 189 6.45 -12.72 -18.18
CA THR A 189 7.82 -12.21 -18.03
C THR A 189 8.82 -13.03 -18.84
N GLU A 190 8.71 -14.38 -18.84
CA GLU A 190 9.52 -15.26 -19.68
C GLU A 190 9.32 -14.98 -21.19
N GLU A 191 8.07 -14.86 -21.63
CA GLU A 191 7.74 -14.49 -23.02
C GLU A 191 8.40 -13.15 -23.39
N LEU A 192 8.28 -12.12 -22.55
CA LEU A 192 8.87 -10.80 -22.81
C LEU A 192 10.40 -10.85 -22.82
N LEU A 193 11.05 -11.61 -21.91
CA LEU A 193 12.50 -11.79 -21.90
C LEU A 193 13.02 -12.48 -23.15
N SER A 194 12.25 -13.41 -23.72
CA SER A 194 12.62 -14.12 -24.96
C SER A 194 12.67 -13.16 -26.17
N VAL A 195 11.88 -12.09 -26.15
CA VAL A 195 11.80 -11.10 -27.24
C VAL A 195 12.70 -9.89 -26.97
N HIS A 196 12.62 -9.31 -25.77
CA HIS A 196 13.24 -8.03 -25.42
C HIS A 196 14.58 -8.15 -24.71
N ARG A 197 14.90 -9.33 -24.14
CA ARG A 197 16.12 -9.62 -23.36
C ARG A 197 16.34 -8.75 -22.13
N LEU A 198 15.75 -7.56 -22.04
CA LEU A 198 15.90 -6.59 -20.94
C LEU A 198 14.53 -6.06 -20.56
N LEU A 199 14.16 -6.20 -19.29
CA LEU A 199 12.90 -5.68 -18.77
C LEU A 199 13.12 -4.72 -17.61
N LEU A 200 12.34 -3.64 -17.57
CA LEU A 200 12.30 -2.69 -16.48
C LEU A 200 11.00 -2.84 -15.67
N PHE A 201 11.10 -3.09 -14.37
CA PHE A 201 9.99 -3.11 -13.44
C PHE A 201 10.02 -1.86 -12.55
N PRO A 202 9.24 -0.82 -12.87
CA PRO A 202 9.02 0.29 -11.95
C PRO A 202 8.09 -0.19 -10.82
N VAL A 203 8.58 -0.12 -9.60
CA VAL A 203 7.90 -0.65 -8.40
C VAL A 203 7.79 0.42 -7.33
N PRO A 204 6.83 0.31 -6.37
CA PRO A 204 6.79 1.17 -5.20
C PRO A 204 8.11 1.14 -4.44
N LYS A 205 8.43 2.24 -3.75
CA LYS A 205 9.61 2.32 -2.88
C LYS A 205 9.65 1.21 -1.83
N TYR A 206 8.48 0.84 -1.31
CA TYR A 206 8.30 -0.19 -0.29
C TYR A 206 7.19 -1.13 -0.72
N GLY A 207 7.31 -2.43 -0.40
CA GLY A 207 6.29 -3.44 -0.67
C GLY A 207 6.58 -4.32 -1.88
N ARG A 208 5.68 -4.32 -2.84
CA ARG A 208 5.54 -5.26 -3.97
C ARG A 208 6.83 -5.63 -4.71
N GLY A 209 7.80 -4.72 -4.80
CA GLY A 209 9.05 -5.00 -5.53
C GLY A 209 9.83 -6.19 -4.98
N LEU A 210 9.94 -6.31 -3.65
CA LEU A 210 10.63 -7.44 -3.01
C LEU A 210 9.84 -8.74 -3.16
N GLU A 211 8.53 -8.69 -3.15
CA GLU A 211 7.65 -9.84 -3.42
C GLU A 211 7.86 -10.38 -4.83
N ILE A 212 7.91 -9.50 -5.84
CA ILE A 212 8.18 -9.88 -7.23
C ILE A 212 9.57 -10.49 -7.37
N LEU A 213 10.59 -9.88 -6.75
CA LEU A 213 11.94 -10.45 -6.76
C LEU A 213 11.99 -11.82 -6.09
N SER A 214 11.29 -12.02 -4.96
CA SER A 214 11.18 -13.32 -4.31
C SER A 214 10.60 -14.36 -5.25
N LEU A 215 9.44 -14.07 -5.86
CA LEU A 215 8.80 -14.96 -6.84
C LEU A 215 9.72 -15.28 -8.03
N PHE A 216 10.38 -14.27 -8.58
CA PHE A 216 11.25 -14.44 -9.75
C PHE A 216 12.54 -15.19 -9.40
N SER A 217 13.11 -14.99 -8.22
CA SER A 217 14.29 -15.73 -7.78
C SER A 217 14.04 -17.24 -7.68
N ASP A 218 12.82 -17.63 -7.39
CA ASP A 218 12.41 -19.03 -7.30
C ASP A 218 12.01 -19.63 -8.65
N ARG A 219 11.45 -18.82 -9.55
CA ARG A 219 10.81 -19.28 -10.78
C ARG A 219 11.60 -18.94 -12.06
N LEU A 220 12.38 -17.87 -12.07
CA LEU A 220 13.19 -17.37 -13.20
C LEU A 220 14.68 -17.45 -12.85
N THR A 221 15.16 -18.66 -12.50
CA THR A 221 16.50 -18.89 -11.93
C THR A 221 17.65 -18.51 -12.86
N ASP A 222 17.42 -18.47 -14.17
CA ASP A 222 18.42 -18.09 -15.17
C ASP A 222 18.47 -16.59 -15.45
N ALA A 223 17.55 -15.80 -14.86
CA ALA A 223 17.53 -14.36 -15.04
C ALA A 223 18.58 -13.63 -14.19
N SER A 224 19.17 -12.59 -14.75
CA SER A 224 20.02 -11.67 -13.98
C SER A 224 19.19 -10.51 -13.47
N TYR A 225 19.43 -10.09 -12.21
CA TYR A 225 18.66 -9.04 -11.55
C TYR A 225 19.50 -7.81 -11.27
N TYR A 226 18.94 -6.65 -11.55
CA TYR A 226 19.55 -5.35 -11.31
C TYR A 226 18.57 -4.44 -10.60
N ALA A 227 19.09 -3.47 -9.85
CA ALA A 227 18.23 -2.54 -9.14
C ALA A 227 18.88 -1.16 -8.93
N ASP A 228 18.05 -0.19 -8.59
CA ASP A 228 18.50 1.07 -8.02
C ASP A 228 18.99 0.91 -6.57
N GLU A 229 19.59 1.97 -6.04
CA GLU A 229 20.15 1.96 -4.68
C GLU A 229 19.09 1.73 -3.61
N LEU A 230 17.91 2.35 -3.73
CA LEU A 230 16.85 2.23 -2.73
C LEU A 230 16.29 0.81 -2.68
N PHE A 231 16.07 0.18 -3.83
CA PHE A 231 15.65 -1.22 -3.89
C PHE A 231 16.68 -2.14 -3.23
N SER A 232 17.96 -1.89 -3.50
CA SER A 232 19.06 -2.67 -2.93
C SER A 232 19.16 -2.51 -1.40
N GLN A 233 18.88 -1.31 -0.87
CA GLN A 233 18.79 -1.06 0.57
C GLN A 233 17.63 -1.84 1.20
N ASN A 234 16.43 -1.78 0.62
CA ASN A 234 15.25 -2.52 1.10
C ASN A 234 15.50 -4.05 1.08
N LEU A 235 16.17 -4.56 0.05
CA LEU A 235 16.56 -5.97 -0.01
C LEU A 235 17.58 -6.34 1.08
N ALA A 236 18.52 -5.47 1.36
CA ALA A 236 19.50 -5.69 2.44
C ALA A 236 18.81 -5.74 3.81
N GLU A 237 17.87 -4.84 4.08
CA GLU A 237 17.05 -4.85 5.30
C GLU A 237 16.23 -6.15 5.42
N GLN A 238 15.57 -6.56 4.35
CA GLN A 238 14.81 -7.82 4.29
C GLN A 238 15.70 -9.04 4.60
N ASN A 239 16.90 -9.10 4.04
CA ASN A 239 17.84 -10.20 4.27
C ASN A 239 18.43 -10.25 5.69
N VAL A 240 18.47 -9.12 6.39
CA VAL A 240 18.78 -9.08 7.84
C VAL A 240 17.62 -9.68 8.63
N GLY A 241 16.39 -9.56 8.12
CA GLY A 241 15.17 -10.00 8.80
C GLY A 241 14.70 -8.98 9.82
N GLY A 242 13.72 -9.38 10.63
CA GLY A 242 13.19 -8.51 11.69
C GLY A 242 11.67 -8.66 11.85
N PHE A 243 11.09 -7.73 12.58
CA PHE A 243 9.69 -7.77 12.96
C PHE A 243 8.72 -7.79 11.77
N TRP A 244 9.08 -7.13 10.66
CA TRP A 244 8.21 -6.97 9.49
C TRP A 244 8.41 -8.03 8.41
N TYR A 245 9.51 -8.81 8.48
CA TYR A 245 9.90 -9.72 7.42
C TYR A 245 9.77 -11.17 7.85
N ARG A 246 9.28 -12.01 6.94
CA ARG A 246 9.35 -13.46 7.10
C ARG A 246 10.81 -13.89 7.07
N PRO A 247 11.18 -15.01 7.75
CA PRO A 247 12.55 -15.50 7.77
C PRO A 247 12.92 -16.22 6.45
N VAL A 248 12.60 -15.58 5.33
CA VAL A 248 12.90 -16.07 3.97
C VAL A 248 14.01 -15.19 3.41
N LYS A 249 15.08 -15.80 2.95
CA LYS A 249 16.14 -15.09 2.23
C LYS A 249 15.85 -15.12 0.73
N ILE A 250 15.85 -13.96 0.12
CA ILE A 250 15.83 -13.83 -1.33
C ILE A 250 17.26 -14.11 -1.82
N ASN A 251 17.50 -15.27 -2.41
CA ASN A 251 18.83 -15.72 -2.80
C ASN A 251 19.28 -15.24 -4.20
N ALA A 252 18.58 -14.27 -4.79
CA ALA A 252 18.98 -13.70 -6.06
C ALA A 252 20.12 -12.68 -5.87
N PRO A 253 21.25 -12.81 -6.57
CA PRO A 253 22.25 -11.76 -6.62
C PRO A 253 21.70 -10.56 -7.39
N VAL A 254 21.46 -9.46 -6.69
CA VAL A 254 21.02 -8.21 -7.30
C VAL A 254 22.20 -7.25 -7.38
N CYS A 255 22.53 -6.81 -8.60
CA CYS A 255 23.62 -5.89 -8.87
C CYS A 255 23.08 -4.48 -9.21
N PRO A 256 23.88 -3.41 -9.02
CA PRO A 256 23.52 -2.10 -9.54
C PRO A 256 23.33 -2.12 -11.07
N TYR A 257 22.31 -1.44 -11.56
CA TYR A 257 22.12 -1.27 -12.99
C TYR A 257 23.13 -0.24 -13.55
N ASN A 258 24.00 -0.68 -14.46
CA ASN A 258 25.04 0.14 -15.08
C ASN A 258 25.06 -0.04 -16.60
N GLY A 259 23.87 -0.16 -17.25
CA GLY A 259 23.75 -0.29 -18.70
C GLY A 259 23.87 -1.72 -19.22
N GLN A 260 23.56 -2.71 -18.43
CA GLN A 260 23.46 -4.10 -18.89
C GLN A 260 22.39 -4.26 -19.97
N THR A 261 22.61 -5.23 -20.87
CA THR A 261 21.80 -5.42 -22.08
C THR A 261 20.83 -6.61 -21.99
N GLN A 262 20.79 -7.32 -20.86
CA GLN A 262 19.87 -8.43 -20.61
C GLN A 262 19.57 -8.58 -19.13
N GLY A 263 18.39 -9.08 -18.80
CA GLY A 263 17.94 -9.33 -17.42
C GLY A 263 16.75 -8.47 -17.02
N ILE A 264 16.51 -8.41 -15.72
CA ILE A 264 15.39 -7.70 -15.10
C ILE A 264 15.94 -6.60 -14.21
N ILE A 265 15.40 -5.39 -14.35
CA ILE A 265 15.80 -4.20 -13.61
C ILE A 265 14.64 -3.73 -12.76
N PHE A 266 14.85 -3.53 -11.46
CA PHE A 266 13.90 -2.92 -10.54
C PHE A 266 14.26 -1.46 -10.28
N VAL A 267 13.26 -0.57 -10.41
CA VAL A 267 13.41 0.87 -10.13
C VAL A 267 12.32 1.29 -9.14
N SER A 268 12.73 1.88 -8.03
CA SER A 268 11.86 2.28 -6.91
C SER A 268 11.07 3.57 -7.18
N ASP A 269 10.44 3.66 -8.34
CA ASP A 269 9.63 4.81 -8.79
C ASP A 269 8.57 4.31 -9.80
N PRO A 270 7.38 3.88 -9.33
CA PRO A 270 6.39 3.19 -10.18
C PRO A 270 5.86 4.08 -11.30
N GLN A 271 5.86 5.40 -11.11
CA GLN A 271 5.37 6.34 -12.12
C GLN A 271 6.50 6.99 -12.95
N LEU A 272 7.77 6.57 -12.71
CA LEU A 272 8.97 7.10 -13.39
C LEU A 272 9.04 8.63 -13.33
N ARG A 273 8.82 9.21 -12.15
CA ARG A 273 8.79 10.67 -11.94
C ARG A 273 10.18 11.29 -11.85
N SER A 274 11.13 10.56 -11.29
CA SER A 274 12.50 11.02 -11.11
C SER A 274 13.27 10.96 -12.43
N LYS A 275 14.20 11.92 -12.65
CA LYS A 275 15.06 11.92 -13.81
C LYS A 275 15.91 10.64 -13.93
N ALA A 276 16.35 10.09 -12.81
CA ALA A 276 17.11 8.85 -12.77
C ALA A 276 16.28 7.66 -13.29
N ALA A 277 15.02 7.54 -12.84
CA ALA A 277 14.12 6.48 -13.29
C ALA A 277 13.75 6.64 -14.78
N GLN A 278 13.51 7.86 -15.24
CA GLN A 278 13.29 8.15 -16.67
C GLN A 278 14.51 7.79 -17.52
N SER A 279 15.70 8.20 -17.09
CA SER A 279 16.95 7.83 -17.79
C SER A 279 17.15 6.31 -17.87
N ALA A 280 16.87 5.58 -16.80
CA ALA A 280 16.96 4.11 -16.82
C ALA A 280 15.95 3.52 -17.81
N ALA A 281 14.70 4.01 -17.81
CA ALA A 281 13.68 3.58 -18.77
C ALA A 281 14.07 3.88 -20.22
N GLU A 282 14.55 5.09 -20.53
CA GLU A 282 15.01 5.48 -21.86
C GLU A 282 16.17 4.60 -22.33
N GLN A 283 17.13 4.30 -21.45
CA GLN A 283 18.24 3.42 -21.77
C GLN A 283 17.77 2.00 -22.09
N VAL A 284 16.89 1.42 -21.26
CA VAL A 284 16.29 0.08 -21.48
C VAL A 284 15.58 0.04 -22.83
N LEU A 285 14.73 1.03 -23.12
CA LEU A 285 13.99 1.10 -24.36
C LEU A 285 14.89 1.29 -25.59
N SER A 286 15.98 2.08 -25.47
CA SER A 286 16.96 2.28 -26.56
C SER A 286 17.71 0.98 -26.92
N LEU A 287 17.83 0.05 -25.98
CA LEU A 287 18.41 -1.27 -26.16
C LEU A 287 17.40 -2.33 -26.66
N GLY A 288 16.17 -1.91 -26.99
CA GLY A 288 15.10 -2.81 -27.43
C GLY A 288 14.38 -3.52 -26.28
N GLY A 289 14.59 -3.08 -25.04
CA GLY A 289 13.88 -3.60 -23.86
C GLY A 289 12.45 -3.11 -23.75
N MET A 290 11.75 -3.58 -22.72
CA MET A 290 10.34 -3.27 -22.42
C MET A 290 10.19 -2.91 -20.94
N ALA A 291 9.30 -1.96 -20.63
CA ALA A 291 8.87 -1.72 -19.26
C ALA A 291 7.70 -2.63 -18.89
N VAL A 292 7.57 -3.00 -17.60
CA VAL A 292 6.48 -3.85 -17.08
C VAL A 292 5.92 -3.22 -15.82
N MET A 293 4.69 -2.73 -15.88
CA MET A 293 3.97 -2.20 -14.74
C MET A 293 3.16 -3.32 -14.06
N THR A 294 3.28 -3.42 -12.74
CA THR A 294 2.56 -4.42 -11.93
C THR A 294 1.51 -3.83 -11.00
N GLY A 295 1.27 -2.54 -11.12
CA GLY A 295 0.27 -1.78 -10.36
C GLY A 295 -0.56 -0.88 -11.26
N THR A 296 -1.14 0.15 -10.67
CA THR A 296 -1.95 1.15 -11.39
C THR A 296 -1.06 2.21 -12.04
N LEU A 297 -1.49 2.69 -13.22
CA LEU A 297 -0.90 3.86 -13.86
C LEU A 297 -1.59 5.12 -13.34
N GLU A 298 -0.80 6.16 -13.09
CA GLU A 298 -1.32 7.49 -12.77
C GLU A 298 -1.42 8.35 -14.02
N LYS A 299 -2.54 9.02 -14.18
CA LYS A 299 -2.80 9.91 -15.31
C LYS A 299 -1.73 11.01 -15.43
N GLY A 300 -1.19 11.17 -16.62
CA GLY A 300 -0.15 12.15 -16.92
C GLY A 300 1.26 11.74 -16.48
N SER A 301 1.44 10.53 -15.91
CA SER A 301 2.76 10.02 -15.54
C SER A 301 3.60 9.62 -16.76
N TYR A 302 4.92 9.50 -16.55
CA TYR A 302 5.81 8.97 -17.60
C TYR A 302 5.50 7.49 -17.89
N SER A 303 5.12 6.72 -16.90
CA SER A 303 4.69 5.33 -17.06
C SER A 303 3.42 5.21 -17.91
N GLU A 304 2.41 6.08 -17.70
CA GLU A 304 1.23 6.11 -18.56
C GLU A 304 1.59 6.43 -20.03
N ASN A 305 2.48 7.39 -20.23
CA ASN A 305 2.95 7.74 -21.57
C ASN A 305 3.66 6.57 -22.29
N LEU A 306 4.50 5.81 -21.55
CA LEU A 306 5.11 4.58 -22.09
C LEU A 306 4.07 3.52 -22.44
N SER A 307 3.05 3.33 -21.60
CA SER A 307 1.94 2.40 -21.86
C SER A 307 1.17 2.78 -23.12
N GLN A 308 0.81 4.06 -23.29
CA GLN A 308 0.14 4.57 -24.49
C GLN A 308 0.97 4.41 -25.78
N GLN A 309 2.30 4.40 -25.67
CA GLN A 309 3.20 4.15 -26.78
C GLN A 309 3.47 2.66 -27.07
N GLY A 310 2.85 1.74 -26.31
CA GLY A 310 3.12 0.30 -26.42
C GLY A 310 4.52 -0.12 -25.95
N LYS A 311 5.15 0.70 -25.09
CA LYS A 311 6.49 0.46 -24.53
C LYS A 311 6.47 -0.04 -23.08
N MET A 312 5.27 -0.27 -22.55
CA MET A 312 5.05 -0.80 -21.21
C MET A 312 3.92 -1.83 -21.24
N GLU A 313 4.20 -3.03 -20.79
CA GLU A 313 3.23 -4.09 -20.60
C GLU A 313 2.58 -3.94 -19.22
N MET A 314 1.28 -4.24 -19.13
CA MET A 314 0.53 -4.22 -17.87
C MET A 314 0.33 -5.64 -17.37
N LEU A 315 0.93 -5.97 -16.24
CA LEU A 315 0.77 -7.24 -15.55
C LEU A 315 0.29 -6.98 -14.12
N ARG A 316 -0.01 -8.02 -13.36
CA ARG A 316 -0.39 -7.89 -11.95
C ARG A 316 0.48 -8.77 -11.06
N TYR A 317 0.99 -8.19 -9.98
CA TYR A 317 1.37 -8.91 -8.78
C TYR A 317 0.35 -8.56 -7.68
N PRO A 318 -0.39 -9.55 -7.12
CA PRO A 318 -1.46 -9.26 -6.18
C PRO A 318 -0.90 -8.95 -4.78
N VAL A 319 -1.25 -7.77 -4.24
CA VAL A 319 -0.87 -7.28 -2.90
C VAL A 319 -2.08 -6.81 -2.09
N HIS A 320 -3.27 -7.11 -2.56
CA HIS A 320 -4.55 -6.79 -1.94
C HIS A 320 -5.48 -8.00 -2.00
N LEU A 321 -6.59 -7.95 -1.26
CA LEU A 321 -7.62 -8.97 -1.34
C LEU A 321 -8.31 -8.98 -2.71
N ASN A 322 -8.54 -10.17 -3.26
CA ASN A 322 -9.54 -10.38 -4.29
C ASN A 322 -10.94 -10.52 -3.65
N HIS A 323 -11.99 -10.57 -4.49
CA HIS A 323 -13.36 -10.61 -3.97
C HIS A 323 -13.65 -11.84 -3.08
N ALA A 324 -13.17 -13.01 -3.47
CA ALA A 324 -13.35 -14.23 -2.67
C ALA A 324 -12.62 -14.16 -1.31
N GLN A 325 -11.45 -13.53 -1.26
CA GLN A 325 -10.71 -13.33 -0.01
C GLN A 325 -11.41 -12.29 0.89
N PHE A 326 -11.95 -11.22 0.30
CA PHE A 326 -12.75 -10.23 1.03
C PHE A 326 -13.99 -10.87 1.67
N GLU A 327 -14.76 -11.68 0.93
CA GLU A 327 -15.93 -12.39 1.49
C GLU A 327 -15.50 -13.39 2.59
N ARG A 328 -14.42 -14.14 2.38
CA ARG A 328 -13.87 -15.04 3.41
C ARG A 328 -13.44 -14.27 4.67
N LEU A 329 -12.84 -13.10 4.53
CA LEU A 329 -12.45 -12.27 5.67
C LEU A 329 -13.67 -11.86 6.50
N LYS A 330 -14.78 -11.52 5.87
CA LYS A 330 -16.06 -11.23 6.54
C LYS A 330 -16.60 -12.46 7.28
N GLU A 331 -16.58 -13.62 6.66
CA GLU A 331 -17.05 -14.88 7.26
C GLU A 331 -16.22 -15.33 8.48
N GLN A 332 -14.93 -15.02 8.50
CA GLN A 332 -14.01 -15.39 9.58
C GLN A 332 -14.06 -14.45 10.80
N ASN A 333 -14.85 -13.39 10.70
CA ASN A 333 -14.96 -12.36 11.73
C ASN A 333 -16.43 -12.01 12.00
N ALA A 334 -16.70 -11.37 13.14
CA ALA A 334 -18.05 -10.96 13.55
C ALA A 334 -18.25 -9.45 13.37
N PHE A 335 -18.10 -8.96 12.13
CA PHE A 335 -18.39 -7.58 11.78
C PHE A 335 -19.89 -7.40 11.53
N GLN A 336 -20.54 -6.48 12.28
CA GLN A 336 -21.99 -6.26 12.12
C GLN A 336 -22.30 -5.57 10.78
N ARG A 337 -21.43 -4.65 10.33
CA ARG A 337 -21.50 -3.98 9.05
C ARG A 337 -20.11 -3.90 8.43
N THR A 338 -20.01 -4.01 7.10
CA THR A 338 -18.76 -3.88 6.37
C THR A 338 -18.86 -2.84 5.25
N VAL A 339 -17.77 -2.09 5.05
CA VAL A 339 -17.60 -1.13 3.96
C VAL A 339 -16.36 -1.55 3.17
N PRO A 340 -16.52 -2.04 1.93
CA PRO A 340 -15.38 -2.24 1.04
C PRO A 340 -14.82 -0.90 0.58
N TYR A 341 -13.50 -0.76 0.57
CA TYR A 341 -12.85 0.46 0.12
C TYR A 341 -11.76 0.18 -0.93
N HIS A 342 -11.11 1.22 -1.44
CA HIS A 342 -10.00 1.18 -2.40
C HIS A 342 -10.42 0.73 -3.81
N SER A 343 -11.72 0.71 -4.13
CA SER A 343 -12.24 0.29 -5.44
C SER A 343 -13.37 1.16 -5.94
N LYS A 344 -13.44 1.32 -7.27
CA LYS A 344 -14.57 1.95 -7.97
C LYS A 344 -15.79 1.03 -8.08
N ALA A 345 -15.65 -0.25 -7.77
CA ALA A 345 -16.73 -1.26 -7.90
C ALA A 345 -17.81 -1.12 -6.83
N PHE A 346 -17.54 -0.42 -5.74
CA PHE A 346 -18.42 -0.34 -4.60
C PHE A 346 -18.79 1.11 -4.28
N SER A 347 -19.93 1.26 -3.58
CA SER A 347 -20.36 2.54 -3.01
C SER A 347 -20.86 2.33 -1.60
N ALA A 348 -20.75 3.34 -0.75
CA ALA A 348 -21.33 3.38 0.57
C ALA A 348 -21.96 4.75 0.83
N GLU A 349 -22.84 4.80 1.84
CA GLU A 349 -23.26 6.07 2.42
C GLU A 349 -22.03 6.80 2.96
N ARG A 350 -21.97 8.11 2.75
CA ARG A 350 -20.82 8.91 3.19
C ARG A 350 -20.73 9.02 4.72
N GLU A 351 -21.86 8.98 5.40
CA GLU A 351 -21.98 9.04 6.85
C GLU A 351 -22.64 7.77 7.37
N ILE A 352 -22.01 7.10 8.32
CA ILE A 352 -22.45 5.83 8.88
C ILE A 352 -22.44 5.90 10.40
N LEU A 353 -23.61 5.90 11.02
CA LEU A 353 -23.75 5.76 12.47
C LEU A 353 -23.73 4.26 12.85
N PHE A 354 -22.97 3.89 13.88
CA PHE A 354 -22.82 2.52 14.38
C PHE A 354 -22.59 2.43 15.90
#